data_fa112ca1badcc31f7a0197f5361ced70
#
_entry.id   fa112ca1badcc31f7a0197f5361ced70
#
_cell.length_a   1.000
_cell.length_b   1.000
_cell.length_c   1.000
_cell.angle_alpha   90.00
_cell.angle_beta   90.00
_cell.angle_gamma   90.00
#
_symmetry.space_group_name_H-M   'P 1'
#
loop_
_entity.id
_entity.type
_entity.pdbx_description
1 polymer ?
#
loop_
_entity_poly.entity_id
_entity_poly.type
_entity_poly.pdbx_seq_one_letter_code
_entity_poly.pdbx_strand_id
1 'polypeptide(L)'
;MDNKLILEQVKKILDKHLELKGLRKTQERYAIIKEIYSFDHHFDADELYSQMIKKKYRVSRATIYNTLDLLVSLELVSRHVFKENIAKYEKSFGFRQHLSLIHI
;
A
#
# COMPACT_ATOMS: atom_id res chain seq x y z
N MET A 1 -12.05 -1.25 -13.98
CA MET A 1 -10.63 -1.43 -14.24
C MET A 1 -10.13 -2.66 -13.49
N ASP A 2 -9.29 -3.43 -14.12
CA ASP A 2 -8.80 -4.69 -13.56
C ASP A 2 -7.86 -4.46 -12.37
N ASN A 3 -8.20 -5.03 -11.21
CA ASN A 3 -7.38 -4.92 -10.02
C ASN A 3 -5.97 -5.48 -10.21
N LYS A 4 -5.87 -6.52 -11.02
CA LYS A 4 -4.57 -7.12 -11.30
C LYS A 4 -3.65 -6.15 -12.04
N LEU A 5 -4.19 -5.42 -13.01
CA LEU A 5 -3.43 -4.45 -13.77
C LEU A 5 -2.98 -3.29 -12.88
N ILE A 6 -3.87 -2.82 -12.02
CA ILE A 6 -3.55 -1.76 -11.07
C ILE A 6 -2.45 -2.22 -10.11
N LEU A 7 -2.55 -3.43 -9.60
CA LEU A 7 -1.57 -3.99 -8.69
C LEU A 7 -0.18 -4.08 -9.34
N GLU A 8 -0.12 -4.46 -10.61
CA GLU A 8 1.14 -4.51 -11.34
C GLU A 8 1.77 -3.13 -11.47
N GLN A 9 0.96 -2.10 -11.75
CA GLN A 9 1.45 -0.73 -11.84
C GLN A 9 1.97 -0.25 -10.50
N VAL A 10 1.27 -0.55 -9.42
CA VAL A 10 1.69 -0.19 -8.07
C VAL A 10 3.02 -0.83 -7.73
N LYS A 11 3.18 -2.10 -8.06
CA LYS A 11 4.44 -2.81 -7.83
C LYS A 11 5.60 -2.17 -8.58
N LYS A 12 5.39 -1.77 -9.83
CA LYS A 12 6.42 -1.10 -10.62
C LYS A 12 6.84 0.21 -10.00
N ILE A 13 5.88 0.99 -9.52
CA ILE A 13 6.17 2.25 -8.87
C ILE A 13 7.01 2.02 -7.61
N LEU A 14 6.61 1.05 -6.81
CA LEU A 14 7.34 0.70 -5.59
C LEU A 14 8.76 0.21 -5.91
N ASP A 15 8.90 -0.67 -6.90
CA ASP A 15 10.21 -1.19 -7.30
C ASP A 15 11.15 -0.07 -7.68
N LYS A 16 10.67 0.87 -8.49
CA LYS A 16 11.48 1.98 -8.92
C LYS A 16 11.91 2.85 -7.74
N HIS A 17 11.00 3.10 -6.81
CA HIS A 17 11.30 3.88 -5.62
C HIS A 17 12.37 3.19 -4.77
N LEU A 18 12.21 1.89 -4.54
CA LEU A 18 13.17 1.13 -3.75
C LEU A 18 14.56 1.12 -4.39
N GLU A 19 14.61 0.98 -5.71
CA GLU A 19 15.87 1.05 -6.45
C GLU A 19 16.56 2.41 -6.32
N LEU A 20 15.78 3.48 -6.49
CA LEU A 20 16.33 4.84 -6.40
C LEU A 20 16.84 5.16 -5.00
N LYS A 21 16.24 4.60 -3.98
CA LYS A 21 16.65 4.84 -2.59
C LYS A 21 17.65 3.82 -2.07
N GLY A 22 17.99 2.83 -2.90
CA GLY A 22 18.88 1.75 -2.46
C GLY A 22 18.28 0.88 -1.38
N LEU A 23 16.96 0.82 -1.32
CA LEU A 23 16.27 0.04 -0.30
C LEU A 23 16.02 -1.38 -0.77
N ARG A 24 15.92 -2.29 0.20
CA ARG A 24 15.75 -3.70 -0.08
C ARG A 24 14.32 -4.00 -0.51
N LYS A 25 14.20 -4.80 -1.56
CA LYS A 25 12.90 -5.34 -1.99
C LYS A 25 12.62 -6.58 -1.14
N THR A 26 11.43 -6.61 -0.50
CA THR A 26 11.05 -7.74 0.33
C THR A 26 9.70 -8.29 -0.10
N GLN A 27 9.54 -9.60 0.04
CA GLN A 27 8.29 -10.24 -0.31
C GLN A 27 7.15 -9.79 0.61
N GLU A 28 7.45 -9.48 1.87
CA GLU A 28 6.45 -9.02 2.81
C GLU A 28 5.76 -7.74 2.32
N ARG A 29 6.53 -6.80 1.78
CA ARG A 29 5.94 -5.57 1.25
C ARG A 29 4.98 -5.83 0.10
N TYR A 30 5.36 -6.71 -0.81
CA TYR A 30 4.49 -7.05 -1.94
C TYR A 30 3.23 -7.76 -1.48
N ALA A 31 3.34 -8.65 -0.50
CA ALA A 31 2.17 -9.33 0.07
C ALA A 31 1.22 -8.32 0.72
N ILE A 32 1.78 -7.35 1.45
CA ILE A 32 0.99 -6.29 2.08
C ILE A 32 0.26 -5.46 1.04
N ILE A 33 0.95 -5.08 -0.04
CA ILE A 33 0.33 -4.30 -1.12
C ILE A 33 -0.82 -5.08 -1.76
N LYS A 34 -0.61 -6.34 -2.02
CA LYS A 34 -1.65 -7.19 -2.60
C LYS A 34 -2.89 -7.22 -1.71
N GLU A 35 -2.69 -7.33 -0.41
CA GLU A 35 -3.79 -7.36 0.54
C GLU A 35 -4.50 -6.01 0.61
N ILE A 36 -3.75 -4.92 0.63
CA ILE A 36 -4.30 -3.57 0.63
C ILE A 36 -5.23 -3.36 -0.57
N TYR A 37 -4.80 -3.79 -1.74
CA TYR A 37 -5.57 -3.57 -2.96
C TYR A 37 -6.74 -4.53 -3.09
N SER A 38 -6.87 -5.50 -2.17
CA SER A 38 -8.04 -6.37 -2.12
C SER A 38 -9.18 -5.77 -1.29
N PHE A 39 -8.90 -4.77 -0.45
CA PHE A 39 -9.95 -4.11 0.31
C PHE A 39 -10.77 -3.19 -0.58
N ASP A 40 -12.08 -3.22 -0.42
CA ASP A 40 -13.01 -2.35 -1.16
C ASP A 40 -13.47 -1.15 -0.33
N HIS A 41 -12.94 -1.00 0.86
CA HIS A 41 -13.36 0.03 1.81
C HIS A 41 -12.16 0.47 2.62
N HIS A 42 -12.37 1.50 3.44
CA HIS A 42 -11.34 1.95 4.39
C HIS A 42 -11.00 0.83 5.35
N PHE A 43 -9.75 0.75 5.72
CA PHE A 43 -9.27 -0.21 6.70
C PHE A 43 -8.26 0.45 7.62
N ASP A 44 -8.11 -0.09 8.83
CA ASP A 44 -7.04 0.36 9.71
C ASP A 44 -5.89 -0.67 9.69
N ALA A 45 -4.79 -0.31 10.34
CA ALA A 45 -3.61 -1.18 10.35
C ALA A 45 -3.90 -2.52 11.03
N ASP A 46 -4.77 -2.53 12.03
CA ASP A 46 -5.11 -3.78 12.72
C ASP A 46 -5.91 -4.72 11.84
N GLU A 47 -6.84 -4.18 11.04
CA GLU A 47 -7.57 -5.00 10.08
C GLU A 47 -6.62 -5.62 9.06
N LEU A 48 -5.69 -4.82 8.55
CA LEU A 48 -4.70 -5.32 7.60
C LEU A 48 -3.83 -6.40 8.22
N TYR A 49 -3.34 -6.15 9.44
CA TYR A 49 -2.55 -7.14 10.16
C TYR A 49 -3.33 -8.43 10.35
N SER A 50 -4.59 -8.34 10.79
CA SER A 50 -5.43 -9.52 11.01
C SER A 50 -5.64 -10.32 9.73
N GLN A 51 -5.86 -9.64 8.60
CA GLN A 51 -6.01 -10.31 7.31
C GLN A 51 -4.73 -11.03 6.91
N MET A 52 -3.57 -10.40 7.12
CA MET A 52 -2.30 -11.01 6.79
C MET A 52 -2.07 -12.27 7.62
N ILE A 53 -2.34 -12.21 8.91
CA ILE A 53 -2.18 -13.36 9.80
C ILE A 53 -3.16 -14.48 9.42
N LYS A 54 -4.40 -14.11 9.09
CA LYS A 54 -5.42 -15.06 8.67
C LYS A 54 -5.00 -15.83 7.42
N LYS A 55 -4.30 -15.17 6.52
CA LYS A 55 -3.77 -15.80 5.30
C LYS A 55 -2.40 -16.44 5.53
N LYS A 56 -1.96 -16.51 6.76
CA LYS A 56 -0.72 -17.17 7.18
C LYS A 56 0.56 -16.51 6.69
N TYR A 57 0.50 -15.21 6.43
CA TYR A 57 1.71 -14.45 6.18
C TYR A 57 2.42 -14.15 7.50
N ARG A 58 3.73 -14.17 7.45
CA ARG A 58 4.55 -13.84 8.62
C ARG A 58 5.01 -12.39 8.50
N VAL A 59 4.23 -11.49 9.06
CA VAL A 59 4.58 -10.07 9.05
C VAL A 59 4.43 -9.52 10.46
N SER A 60 5.27 -8.54 10.78
CA SER A 60 5.15 -7.83 12.06
C SER A 60 4.29 -6.58 11.86
N ARG A 61 3.77 -6.07 12.97
CA ARG A 61 3.04 -4.81 12.94
C ARG A 61 3.94 -3.67 12.44
N ALA A 62 5.21 -3.69 12.86
CA ALA A 62 6.17 -2.67 12.41
C ALA A 62 6.32 -2.68 10.90
N THR A 63 6.41 -3.85 10.29
CA THR A 63 6.51 -3.95 8.83
C THR A 63 5.27 -3.40 8.15
N ILE A 64 4.09 -3.65 8.72
CA ILE A 64 2.83 -3.12 8.18
C ILE A 64 2.82 -1.60 8.23
N TYR A 65 3.16 -1.01 9.39
CA TYR A 65 3.20 0.45 9.51
C TYR A 65 4.23 1.07 8.59
N ASN A 66 5.42 0.50 8.51
CA ASN A 66 6.46 1.01 7.63
C ASN A 66 6.03 0.95 6.15
N THR A 67 5.37 -0.12 5.77
CA THR A 67 4.88 -0.27 4.40
C THR A 67 3.75 0.72 4.10
N LEU A 68 2.82 0.90 5.05
CA LEU A 68 1.75 1.88 4.89
C LEU A 68 2.33 3.30 4.76
N ASP A 69 3.28 3.67 5.60
CA ASP A 69 3.91 4.98 5.52
C ASP A 69 4.59 5.19 4.18
N LEU A 70 5.29 4.18 3.69
CA LEU A 70 5.93 4.24 2.39
C LEU A 70 4.90 4.45 1.27
N LEU A 71 3.83 3.67 1.30
CA LEU A 71 2.79 3.77 0.27
C LEU A 71 2.04 5.10 0.32
N VAL A 72 1.84 5.66 1.51
CA VAL A 72 1.26 6.98 1.65
C VAL A 72 2.19 8.03 1.05
N SER A 73 3.49 7.93 1.30
CA SER A 73 4.46 8.87 0.73
C SER A 73 4.51 8.81 -0.80
N LEU A 74 4.21 7.65 -1.37
CA LEU A 74 4.15 7.48 -2.83
C LEU A 74 2.76 7.77 -3.40
N GLU A 75 1.82 8.13 -2.54
CA GLU A 75 0.43 8.42 -2.92
C GLU A 75 -0.30 7.23 -3.53
N LEU A 76 0.13 6.05 -3.15
CA LEU A 76 -0.54 4.81 -3.56
C LEU A 76 -1.61 4.37 -2.56
N VAL A 77 -1.56 4.95 -1.37
CA VAL A 77 -2.53 4.74 -0.31
C VAL A 77 -2.82 6.09 0.32
N SER A 78 -4.08 6.36 0.62
CA SER A 78 -4.49 7.57 1.33
C SER A 78 -4.65 7.27 2.79
N ARG A 79 -4.27 8.21 3.64
CA ARG A 79 -4.44 8.10 5.09
C ARG A 79 -5.40 9.17 5.56
N HIS A 80 -6.41 8.76 6.29
CA HIS A 80 -7.41 9.68 6.86
C HIS A 80 -7.45 9.50 8.37
N VAL A 81 -7.38 10.59 9.10
CA VAL A 81 -7.45 10.55 10.56
C VAL A 81 -8.86 10.97 10.97
N PHE A 82 -9.55 10.06 11.64
CA PHE A 82 -10.91 10.30 12.12
C PHE A 82 -10.87 10.76 13.58
N LYS A 83 -12.04 10.94 14.16
CA LYS A 83 -12.16 11.31 15.59
C LYS A 83 -11.38 10.30 16.45
N GLU A 84 -10.85 10.77 17.56
CA GLU A 84 -10.07 9.96 18.50
C GLU A 84 -8.73 9.48 17.94
N ASN A 85 -8.21 10.19 16.94
CA ASN A 85 -6.90 9.91 16.34
C ASN A 85 -6.79 8.52 15.71
N ILE A 86 -7.92 7.97 15.26
CA ILE A 86 -7.92 6.69 14.57
C ILE A 86 -7.57 6.92 13.10
N ALA A 87 -6.48 6.33 12.64
CA ALA A 87 -6.07 6.42 11.24
C ALA A 87 -6.69 5.30 10.45
N LYS A 88 -7.31 5.65 9.34
CA LYS A 88 -7.81 4.70 8.37
C LYS A 88 -7.12 4.91 7.04
N TYR A 89 -6.99 3.85 6.29
CA TYR A 89 -6.28 3.85 5.02
C TYR A 89 -7.18 3.35 3.90
N GLU A 90 -6.86 3.75 2.70
CA GLU A 90 -7.64 3.38 1.53
C GLU A 90 -6.74 3.36 0.32
N LYS A 91 -6.90 2.36 -0.55
CA LYS A 91 -6.12 2.34 -1.79
C LYS A 91 -6.45 3.57 -2.62
N SER A 92 -5.44 4.21 -3.16
CA SER A 92 -5.64 5.42 -3.94
C SER A 92 -4.63 5.49 -5.07
N PHE A 93 -4.61 4.45 -5.89
CA PHE A 93 -3.73 4.51 -7.04
C PHE A 93 -4.06 5.80 -7.78
N GLY A 94 -3.12 6.70 -7.71
CA GLY A 94 -3.36 8.07 -8.02
C GLY A 94 -3.66 8.34 -9.45
N PHE A 95 -4.89 8.15 -9.81
CA PHE A 95 -5.33 8.57 -11.12
C PHE A 95 -4.88 9.99 -11.42
N ARG A 96 -4.98 10.85 -10.43
CA ARG A 96 -4.65 12.26 -10.67
C ARG A 96 -3.17 12.49 -10.80
N GLN A 97 -2.37 11.85 -9.96
CA GLN A 97 -0.95 12.17 -9.90
C GLN A 97 -0.12 11.28 -10.79
N HIS A 98 -0.35 9.99 -10.74
CA HIS A 98 0.43 9.07 -11.55
C HIS A 98 0.03 9.14 -13.01
N LEU A 99 -1.24 9.40 -13.29
CA LEU A 99 -1.67 9.63 -14.67
C LEU A 99 -1.12 10.93 -15.22
N SER A 100 -1.08 11.98 -14.41
CA SER A 100 -0.49 13.25 -14.86
C SER A 100 0.96 13.07 -15.24
N LEU A 101 1.71 12.30 -14.48
CA LEU A 101 3.10 12.03 -14.79
C LEU A 101 3.25 11.18 -16.04
N ILE A 102 2.32 10.30 -16.29
CA ILE A 102 2.34 9.45 -17.47
C ILE A 102 1.99 10.21 -18.73
N HIS A 103 1.14 11.19 -18.59
CA HIS A 103 0.68 12.00 -19.73
C HIS A 103 1.70 13.01 -20.25
N ILE A 104 2.70 13.24 -19.53
CA ILE A 104 3.71 14.22 -19.94
C ILE A 104 4.71 13.64 -20.94
#